data_e9b97ba5ba710864e30478240ffabc1e
#
_entry.id   e9b97ba5ba710864e30478240ffabc1e
#
_cell.length_a   1.000
_cell.length_b   1.000
_cell.length_c   1.000
_cell.angle_alpha   90.00
_cell.angle_beta   90.00
_cell.angle_gamma   90.00
#
_symmetry.space_group_name_H-M   'P 1'
#
loop_
_entity.id
_entity.type
_entity.pdbx_description
1 polymer ?
#
loop_
_entity_poly.entity_id
_entity_poly.type
_entity_poly.pdbx_seq_one_letter_code
_entity_poly.pdbx_strand_id
1 'polypeptide(L)'
;LERREVRIVRFATPDYAAKVQVSDADLEAFYQANQARYQAPESAQVEYIVLDLEAVKKAVAVSEQDLRAYYDQNAATLGRPEERRASHILITAAKDAPAAERQQAKEKAEALLARLRQAPDSFAELARTSSQDEASAPGGGDLGFFQRNKGIDPSIGQATFGLAKPGDISALVESDFGYHIVRLTEVKPSAVPAFDKLRPQLEDQLRAQQAQKQFGEMAEAFTNGVYEQSDSLKPVADKLKLVVQSADKVTRLPAAGATGALASPKFLSALFSADAVDKKRNTAAIEVGPNQIASGRVVTHSPAHARPFAEVKSEVRAAYVAERGAALAREDGQARLKAWTEKPDTAANLPAAVVLARDATQGQPAALVEAVLRADPGKLPAFVGVDLGAQGFAVARVDKVLPRRQESVELVAQGRARYEQLWEPAEMRGYYELLKTRYKARILTPAPSLTAPAQ
;
A
#
# COMPACT_ATOMS: atom_id res chain seq x y z
N LEU A 1 26.81 -5.90 -36.45
CA LEU A 1 27.71 -5.87 -35.29
C LEU A 1 28.98 -6.66 -35.58
N GLU A 2 30.11 -6.30 -34.96
CA GLU A 2 31.38 -7.02 -35.09
C GLU A 2 31.27 -8.40 -34.46
N ARG A 3 31.82 -9.42 -35.14
CA ARG A 3 31.78 -10.82 -34.75
C ARG A 3 33.18 -11.38 -34.73
N ARG A 4 33.49 -12.19 -33.72
CA ARG A 4 34.81 -12.83 -33.61
C ARG A 4 34.68 -14.31 -33.33
N GLU A 5 35.47 -15.12 -34.02
CA GLU A 5 35.65 -16.53 -33.74
C GLU A 5 36.73 -16.67 -32.66
N VAL A 6 36.36 -17.33 -31.54
CA VAL A 6 37.23 -17.42 -30.37
C VAL A 6 37.18 -18.79 -29.75
N ARG A 7 38.28 -19.19 -29.08
CA ARG A 7 38.36 -20.36 -28.21
C ARG A 7 38.61 -19.92 -26.79
N ILE A 8 37.79 -20.37 -25.85
CA ILE A 8 37.78 -19.87 -24.48
C ILE A 8 38.21 -20.99 -23.53
N VAL A 9 39.24 -20.73 -22.74
CA VAL A 9 39.66 -21.59 -21.64
C VAL A 9 39.29 -20.91 -20.35
N ARG A 10 38.56 -21.61 -19.47
CA ARG A 10 38.17 -21.14 -18.14
C ARG A 10 39.02 -21.82 -17.10
N PHE A 11 39.55 -21.01 -16.19
CA PHE A 11 40.20 -21.42 -14.96
C PHE A 11 39.19 -21.18 -13.85
N ALA A 12 38.30 -22.16 -13.67
CA ALA A 12 37.14 -21.99 -12.79
C ALA A 12 37.51 -22.22 -11.32
N THR A 13 37.10 -21.37 -10.43
CA THR A 13 37.38 -21.46 -8.98
C THR A 13 37.14 -22.85 -8.38
N PRO A 14 36.04 -23.58 -8.73
CA PRO A 14 35.82 -24.92 -8.17
C PRO A 14 36.96 -25.92 -8.48
N ASP A 15 37.59 -25.83 -9.66
CA ASP A 15 38.66 -26.74 -10.09
C ASP A 15 39.94 -26.52 -9.25
N TYR A 16 40.10 -25.34 -8.69
CA TYR A 16 41.20 -24.94 -7.85
C TYR A 16 40.90 -25.07 -6.34
N ALA A 17 39.63 -24.94 -5.98
CA ALA A 17 39.18 -25.08 -4.60
C ALA A 17 39.59 -26.45 -4.00
N ALA A 18 39.51 -27.52 -4.79
CA ALA A 18 39.94 -28.87 -4.39
C ALA A 18 41.47 -28.98 -4.14
N LYS A 19 42.26 -28.05 -4.69
CA LYS A 19 43.74 -28.03 -4.54
C LYS A 19 44.21 -27.18 -3.38
N VAL A 20 43.30 -26.42 -2.74
CA VAL A 20 43.62 -25.53 -1.64
C VAL A 20 43.96 -26.37 -0.39
N GLN A 21 45.17 -26.26 0.09
CA GLN A 21 45.55 -26.79 1.40
C GLN A 21 45.08 -25.82 2.47
N VAL A 22 44.51 -26.37 3.50
CA VAL A 22 43.91 -25.57 4.60
C VAL A 22 44.43 -26.08 5.93
N SER A 23 45.14 -25.22 6.64
CA SER A 23 45.49 -25.45 8.04
C SER A 23 44.57 -24.66 8.97
N ASP A 24 44.46 -25.06 10.22
CA ASP A 24 43.71 -24.30 11.24
C ASP A 24 44.29 -22.89 11.46
N ALA A 25 45.61 -22.75 11.34
CA ALA A 25 46.29 -21.45 11.44
C ALA A 25 45.89 -20.49 10.31
N ASP A 26 45.76 -21.03 9.08
CA ASP A 26 45.30 -20.22 7.93
C ASP A 26 43.85 -19.74 8.12
N LEU A 27 43.00 -20.62 8.62
CA LEU A 27 41.57 -20.27 8.89
C LEU A 27 41.46 -19.24 10.00
N GLU A 28 42.26 -19.36 11.08
CA GLU A 28 42.23 -18.41 12.15
C GLU A 28 42.74 -17.04 11.71
N ALA A 29 43.82 -16.99 10.95
CA ALA A 29 44.35 -15.75 10.37
C ALA A 29 43.31 -15.09 9.43
N PHE A 30 42.66 -15.89 8.60
CA PHE A 30 41.60 -15.40 7.73
C PHE A 30 40.42 -14.87 8.49
N TYR A 31 39.98 -15.57 9.55
CA TYR A 31 38.90 -15.09 10.43
C TYR A 31 39.27 -13.77 11.08
N GLN A 32 40.48 -13.64 11.64
CA GLN A 32 40.92 -12.39 12.27
C GLN A 32 40.92 -11.20 11.28
N ALA A 33 41.39 -11.44 10.06
CA ALA A 33 41.39 -10.42 9.01
C ALA A 33 39.97 -10.04 8.49
N ASN A 34 38.99 -10.91 8.71
CA ASN A 34 37.62 -10.77 8.17
C ASN A 34 36.54 -10.80 9.26
N GLN A 35 36.84 -10.48 10.51
CA GLN A 35 35.89 -10.54 11.63
C GLN A 35 34.58 -9.79 11.37
N ALA A 36 34.62 -8.71 10.59
CA ALA A 36 33.41 -7.96 10.19
C ALA A 36 32.36 -8.79 9.43
N ARG A 37 32.77 -9.89 8.78
CA ARG A 37 31.87 -10.80 8.06
C ARG A 37 31.15 -11.78 8.99
N TYR A 38 31.63 -11.96 10.20
CA TYR A 38 31.19 -12.99 11.16
C TYR A 38 30.58 -12.37 12.41
N GLN A 39 29.88 -11.24 12.26
CA GLN A 39 29.23 -10.56 13.38
C GLN A 39 27.88 -11.20 13.71
N ALA A 40 27.63 -11.39 15.00
CA ALA A 40 26.28 -11.54 15.49
C ALA A 40 25.66 -10.14 15.65
N PRO A 41 24.47 -9.88 15.13
CA PRO A 41 23.82 -8.60 15.34
C PRO A 41 23.44 -8.41 16.81
N GLU A 42 23.32 -7.14 17.22
CA GLU A 42 22.73 -6.81 18.52
C GLU A 42 21.34 -7.46 18.65
N SER A 43 21.08 -8.08 19.79
CA SER A 43 19.82 -8.74 20.08
C SER A 43 19.46 -8.66 21.55
N ALA A 44 18.17 -8.87 21.85
CA ALA A 44 17.68 -8.90 23.21
C ALA A 44 16.64 -10.02 23.42
N GLN A 45 16.59 -10.54 24.64
CA GLN A 45 15.41 -11.22 25.16
C GLN A 45 14.50 -10.16 25.77
N VAL A 46 13.23 -10.14 25.40
CA VAL A 46 12.28 -9.14 25.84
C VAL A 46 11.02 -9.76 26.40
N GLU A 47 10.41 -9.06 27.32
CA GLU A 47 9.02 -9.26 27.75
C GLU A 47 8.19 -8.07 27.28
N TYR A 48 6.95 -8.31 26.92
CA TYR A 48 6.04 -7.23 26.52
C TYR A 48 4.58 -7.59 26.75
N ILE A 49 3.75 -6.56 26.87
CA ILE A 49 2.30 -6.65 26.97
C ILE A 49 1.66 -5.81 25.89
N VAL A 50 0.52 -6.26 25.41
CA VAL A 50 -0.27 -5.57 24.38
C VAL A 50 -1.70 -5.40 24.86
N LEU A 51 -2.22 -4.19 24.80
CA LEU A 51 -3.63 -3.89 24.92
C LEU A 51 -4.22 -3.71 23.53
N ASP A 52 -5.22 -4.52 23.19
CA ASP A 52 -5.85 -4.60 21.88
C ASP A 52 -7.36 -4.47 22.03
N LEU A 53 -7.97 -3.54 21.29
CA LEU A 53 -9.41 -3.32 21.30
C LEU A 53 -10.20 -4.57 20.91
N GLU A 54 -9.74 -5.35 19.94
CA GLU A 54 -10.43 -6.58 19.54
C GLU A 54 -10.42 -7.63 20.66
N ALA A 55 -9.33 -7.71 21.41
CA ALA A 55 -9.26 -8.57 22.59
C ALA A 55 -10.22 -8.07 23.68
N VAL A 56 -10.28 -6.77 23.92
CA VAL A 56 -11.25 -6.16 24.86
C VAL A 56 -12.67 -6.44 24.40
N LYS A 57 -12.99 -6.26 23.10
CA LYS A 57 -14.32 -6.52 22.53
C LYS A 57 -14.76 -7.98 22.76
N LYS A 58 -13.85 -8.95 22.61
CA LYS A 58 -14.14 -10.35 22.88
C LYS A 58 -14.44 -10.65 24.35
N ALA A 59 -13.83 -9.89 25.27
CA ALA A 59 -14.03 -10.06 26.71
C ALA A 59 -15.28 -9.36 27.25
N VAL A 60 -15.86 -8.41 26.50
CA VAL A 60 -17.07 -7.70 26.89
C VAL A 60 -18.28 -8.61 26.83
N ALA A 61 -18.95 -8.80 27.97
CA ALA A 61 -20.25 -9.49 28.09
C ALA A 61 -21.37 -8.45 28.03
N VAL A 62 -22.28 -8.61 27.08
CA VAL A 62 -23.47 -7.76 26.93
C VAL A 62 -24.65 -8.50 27.55
N SER A 63 -25.34 -7.85 28.51
CA SER A 63 -26.51 -8.45 29.16
C SER A 63 -27.77 -8.29 28.32
N GLU A 64 -28.73 -9.19 28.50
CA GLU A 64 -30.06 -9.10 27.87
C GLU A 64 -30.79 -7.79 28.28
N GLN A 65 -30.62 -7.37 29.51
CA GLN A 65 -31.19 -6.12 30.01
C GLN A 65 -30.62 -4.91 29.25
N ASP A 66 -29.30 -4.86 29.05
CA ASP A 66 -28.66 -3.75 28.32
C ASP A 66 -29.08 -3.75 26.86
N LEU A 67 -29.23 -4.93 26.22
CA LEU A 67 -29.71 -5.04 24.87
C LEU A 67 -31.13 -4.50 24.70
N ARG A 68 -32.03 -4.84 25.61
CA ARG A 68 -33.42 -4.33 25.59
C ARG A 68 -33.45 -2.83 25.82
N ALA A 69 -32.70 -2.33 26.79
CA ALA A 69 -32.59 -0.91 27.03
C ALA A 69 -32.04 -0.14 25.80
N TYR A 70 -31.03 -0.71 25.15
CA TYR A 70 -30.46 -0.12 23.94
C TYR A 70 -31.46 -0.14 22.75
N TYR A 71 -32.20 -1.24 22.57
CA TYR A 71 -33.28 -1.33 21.58
C TYR A 71 -34.36 -0.28 21.84
N ASP A 72 -34.87 -0.15 23.08
CA ASP A 72 -35.94 0.77 23.42
C ASP A 72 -35.50 2.24 23.22
N GLN A 73 -34.26 2.57 23.61
CA GLN A 73 -33.70 3.93 23.46
C GLN A 73 -33.47 4.30 21.98
N ASN A 74 -33.20 3.32 21.12
CA ASN A 74 -32.87 3.57 19.73
C ASN A 74 -34.00 3.16 18.76
N ALA A 75 -35.16 2.78 19.26
CA ALA A 75 -36.27 2.26 18.44
C ALA A 75 -36.62 3.15 17.25
N ALA A 76 -36.63 4.48 17.47
CA ALA A 76 -36.92 5.44 16.41
C ALA A 76 -35.93 5.43 15.23
N THR A 77 -34.67 5.05 15.48
CA THR A 77 -33.59 5.01 14.46
C THR A 77 -33.37 3.62 13.89
N LEU A 78 -33.80 2.57 14.59
CA LEU A 78 -33.65 1.17 14.17
C LEU A 78 -34.68 0.74 13.14
N GLY A 79 -35.76 1.51 13.01
CA GLY A 79 -36.86 1.21 12.11
C GLY A 79 -36.79 1.93 10.78
N ARG A 80 -37.70 1.54 9.91
CA ARG A 80 -37.98 2.30 8.71
C ARG A 80 -38.82 3.53 9.11
N PRO A 81 -38.39 4.76 8.76
CA PRO A 81 -39.17 5.94 9.02
C PRO A 81 -40.52 5.90 8.29
N GLU A 82 -41.51 6.63 8.80
CA GLU A 82 -42.78 6.82 8.11
C GLU A 82 -42.54 7.51 6.76
N GLU A 83 -43.13 6.94 5.72
CA GLU A 83 -43.18 7.52 4.38
C GLU A 83 -44.65 7.80 4.00
N ARG A 84 -44.87 8.94 3.40
CA ARG A 84 -46.17 9.31 2.86
C ARG A 84 -46.08 9.57 1.37
N ARG A 85 -47.12 9.17 0.65
CA ARG A 85 -47.31 9.52 -0.75
C ARG A 85 -48.37 10.58 -0.82
N ALA A 86 -48.10 11.63 -1.58
CA ALA A 86 -49.01 12.73 -1.74
C ALA A 86 -49.10 13.13 -3.21
N SER A 87 -50.22 13.76 -3.57
CA SER A 87 -50.36 14.51 -4.80
C SER A 87 -50.51 15.99 -4.47
N HIS A 88 -50.03 16.86 -5.36
CA HIS A 88 -50.21 18.29 -5.21
C HIS A 88 -50.69 18.99 -6.48
N ILE A 89 -51.25 20.17 -6.29
CA ILE A 89 -51.55 21.15 -7.32
C ILE A 89 -50.77 22.40 -6.98
N LEU A 90 -49.91 22.86 -7.89
CA LEU A 90 -49.14 24.09 -7.76
C LEU A 90 -49.71 25.20 -8.60
N ILE A 91 -49.96 26.37 -8.03
CA ILE A 91 -50.13 27.63 -8.72
C ILE A 91 -48.89 28.47 -8.45
N THR A 92 -48.12 28.68 -9.48
CA THR A 92 -46.81 29.35 -9.37
C THR A 92 -46.94 30.82 -9.01
N ALA A 93 -46.16 31.23 -8.03
CA ALA A 93 -45.96 32.64 -7.67
C ALA A 93 -44.64 32.70 -6.87
N ALA A 94 -43.55 33.07 -7.52
CA ALA A 94 -42.25 33.13 -6.86
C ALA A 94 -42.31 34.04 -5.61
N LYS A 95 -41.50 33.75 -4.64
CA LYS A 95 -41.47 34.45 -3.36
C LYS A 95 -41.25 35.97 -3.51
N ASP A 96 -40.47 36.35 -4.51
CA ASP A 96 -40.10 37.71 -4.88
C ASP A 96 -41.00 38.33 -5.97
N ALA A 97 -42.05 37.61 -6.38
CA ALA A 97 -43.03 38.12 -7.37
C ALA A 97 -43.81 39.31 -6.81
N PRO A 98 -44.31 40.23 -7.70
CA PRO A 98 -45.13 41.35 -7.28
C PRO A 98 -46.35 40.92 -6.47
N ALA A 99 -46.71 41.70 -5.43
CA ALA A 99 -47.80 41.38 -4.53
C ALA A 99 -49.13 41.11 -5.24
N ALA A 100 -49.40 41.82 -6.36
CA ALA A 100 -50.60 41.61 -7.15
C ALA A 100 -50.62 40.21 -7.84
N GLU A 101 -49.46 39.74 -8.33
CA GLU A 101 -49.36 38.39 -8.94
C GLU A 101 -49.50 37.30 -7.88
N ARG A 102 -48.89 37.46 -6.72
CA ARG A 102 -49.03 36.52 -5.60
C ARG A 102 -50.50 36.47 -5.11
N GLN A 103 -51.18 37.62 -5.04
CA GLN A 103 -52.58 37.67 -4.68
C GLN A 103 -53.48 36.95 -5.69
N GLN A 104 -53.26 37.15 -7.01
CA GLN A 104 -54.00 36.44 -8.06
C GLN A 104 -53.74 34.92 -8.02
N ALA A 105 -52.50 34.49 -7.81
CA ALA A 105 -52.17 33.07 -7.67
C ALA A 105 -52.87 32.46 -6.45
N LYS A 106 -52.88 33.17 -5.32
CA LYS A 106 -53.59 32.77 -4.11
C LYS A 106 -55.08 32.57 -4.36
N GLU A 107 -55.73 33.55 -4.97
CA GLU A 107 -57.16 33.49 -5.29
C GLU A 107 -57.50 32.32 -6.21
N LYS A 108 -56.67 32.04 -7.22
CA LYS A 108 -56.83 30.86 -8.06
C LYS A 108 -56.67 29.55 -7.27
N ALA A 109 -55.71 29.47 -6.39
CA ALA A 109 -55.51 28.30 -5.56
C ALA A 109 -56.63 28.09 -4.54
N GLU A 110 -57.14 29.17 -3.95
CA GLU A 110 -58.32 29.14 -3.06
C GLU A 110 -59.59 28.68 -3.80
N ALA A 111 -59.80 29.14 -5.03
CA ALA A 111 -60.92 28.70 -5.86
C ALA A 111 -60.84 27.20 -6.21
N LEU A 112 -59.64 26.70 -6.52
CA LEU A 112 -59.40 25.25 -6.73
C LEU A 112 -59.64 24.45 -5.46
N LEU A 113 -59.15 24.95 -4.32
CA LEU A 113 -59.33 24.30 -3.01
C LEU A 113 -60.86 24.23 -2.67
N ALA A 114 -61.61 25.29 -2.90
CA ALA A 114 -63.06 25.29 -2.71
C ALA A 114 -63.77 24.23 -3.55
N ARG A 115 -63.38 24.07 -4.84
CA ARG A 115 -63.90 23.01 -5.73
C ARG A 115 -63.53 21.62 -5.21
N LEU A 116 -62.30 21.43 -4.74
CA LEU A 116 -61.83 20.16 -4.20
C LEU A 116 -62.52 19.78 -2.90
N ARG A 117 -62.91 20.73 -2.09
CA ARG A 117 -63.73 20.47 -0.90
C ARG A 117 -65.12 19.95 -1.23
N GLN A 118 -65.71 20.37 -2.37
CA GLN A 118 -67.01 19.88 -2.83
C GLN A 118 -66.88 18.53 -3.57
N ALA A 119 -65.80 18.33 -4.32
CA ALA A 119 -65.56 17.13 -5.11
C ALA A 119 -64.10 16.63 -4.94
N PRO A 120 -63.75 16.01 -3.81
CA PRO A 120 -62.37 15.59 -3.52
C PRO A 120 -61.77 14.61 -4.56
N ASP A 121 -62.60 13.81 -5.16
CA ASP A 121 -62.17 12.79 -6.16
C ASP A 121 -61.71 13.38 -7.49
N SER A 122 -62.06 14.66 -7.76
CA SER A 122 -61.60 15.39 -8.95
C SER A 122 -60.13 15.86 -8.85
N PHE A 123 -59.40 15.55 -7.75
CA PHE A 123 -58.07 16.06 -7.51
C PHE A 123 -57.09 15.77 -8.66
N ALA A 124 -57.00 14.52 -9.11
CA ALA A 124 -56.08 14.13 -10.18
C ALA A 124 -56.40 14.82 -11.51
N GLU A 125 -57.66 15.04 -11.80
CA GLU A 125 -58.12 15.77 -13.03
C GLU A 125 -57.76 17.25 -12.91
N LEU A 126 -58.04 17.88 -11.78
CA LEU A 126 -57.69 19.27 -11.55
C LEU A 126 -56.17 19.48 -11.51
N ALA A 127 -55.42 18.52 -11.03
CA ALA A 127 -53.97 18.57 -11.10
C ALA A 127 -53.49 18.58 -12.57
N ARG A 128 -54.02 17.69 -13.40
CA ARG A 128 -53.67 17.65 -14.85
C ARG A 128 -54.03 18.91 -15.61
N THR A 129 -55.12 19.53 -15.25
CA THR A 129 -55.66 20.68 -16.00
C THR A 129 -55.24 22.04 -15.47
N SER A 130 -54.92 22.14 -14.20
CA SER A 130 -54.72 23.42 -13.50
C SER A 130 -53.38 23.54 -12.74
N SER A 131 -52.71 22.43 -12.47
CA SER A 131 -51.35 22.49 -11.82
C SER A 131 -50.32 23.02 -12.79
N GLN A 132 -49.48 23.90 -12.29
CA GLN A 132 -48.32 24.47 -13.01
C GLN A 132 -47.01 23.76 -12.68
N ASP A 133 -47.07 22.65 -11.95
CA ASP A 133 -45.94 21.75 -11.81
C ASP A 133 -45.89 20.76 -12.97
N GLU A 134 -45.11 21.07 -13.99
CA GLU A 134 -45.00 20.29 -15.21
C GLU A 134 -44.55 18.84 -14.97
N ALA A 135 -43.81 18.59 -13.90
CA ALA A 135 -43.28 17.27 -13.57
C ALA A 135 -44.37 16.31 -13.06
N SER A 136 -45.26 16.77 -12.18
CA SER A 136 -46.26 15.92 -11.53
C SER A 136 -47.67 16.07 -12.14
N ALA A 137 -48.00 17.20 -12.77
CA ALA A 137 -49.34 17.48 -13.33
C ALA A 137 -49.83 16.35 -14.27
N PRO A 138 -49.07 15.83 -15.23
CA PRO A 138 -49.52 14.74 -16.10
C PRO A 138 -49.89 13.47 -15.35
N GLY A 139 -49.20 13.21 -14.23
CA GLY A 139 -49.47 12.11 -13.31
C GLY A 139 -50.61 12.37 -12.31
N GLY A 140 -51.37 13.47 -12.46
CA GLY A 140 -52.38 13.84 -11.49
C GLY A 140 -51.82 14.47 -10.22
N GLY A 141 -50.62 15.06 -10.30
CA GLY A 141 -49.94 15.73 -9.23
C GLY A 141 -49.15 14.80 -8.28
N ASP A 142 -48.95 13.51 -8.63
CA ASP A 142 -48.33 12.53 -7.77
C ASP A 142 -46.84 12.84 -7.54
N LEU A 143 -46.43 12.94 -6.27
CA LEU A 143 -45.09 13.23 -5.85
C LEU A 143 -44.31 11.96 -5.40
N GLY A 144 -44.96 10.79 -5.45
CA GLY A 144 -44.39 9.56 -4.93
C GLY A 144 -44.28 9.52 -3.41
N PHE A 145 -43.53 8.54 -2.89
CA PHE A 145 -43.27 8.43 -1.46
C PHE A 145 -42.07 9.28 -1.02
N PHE A 146 -42.23 9.97 0.09
CA PHE A 146 -41.18 10.77 0.70
C PHE A 146 -41.28 10.76 2.24
N GLN A 147 -40.21 11.12 2.90
CA GLN A 147 -40.13 11.29 4.35
C GLN A 147 -40.38 12.76 4.71
N ARG A 148 -40.78 13.03 5.96
CA ARG A 148 -41.19 14.38 6.41
C ARG A 148 -40.25 15.51 5.97
N ASN A 149 -38.94 15.30 6.07
CA ASN A 149 -37.91 16.31 5.83
C ASN A 149 -36.89 15.88 4.76
N LYS A 150 -37.22 14.91 3.92
CA LYS A 150 -36.28 14.38 2.94
C LYS A 150 -36.97 14.05 1.63
N GLY A 151 -36.42 14.58 0.55
CA GLY A 151 -36.90 14.32 -0.82
C GLY A 151 -38.08 15.16 -1.26
N ILE A 152 -38.50 16.20 -0.51
CA ILE A 152 -39.63 17.07 -0.83
C ILE A 152 -39.38 18.48 -0.25
N ASP A 153 -40.07 19.47 -0.80
CA ASP A 153 -40.12 20.82 -0.21
C ASP A 153 -40.64 20.78 1.23
N PRO A 154 -39.97 21.49 2.19
CA PRO A 154 -40.34 21.46 3.60
C PRO A 154 -41.80 21.82 3.88
N SER A 155 -42.37 22.80 3.15
CA SER A 155 -43.77 23.23 3.33
C SER A 155 -44.73 22.14 2.92
N ILE A 156 -44.46 21.48 1.80
CA ILE A 156 -45.25 20.34 1.29
C ILE A 156 -45.11 19.15 2.24
N GLY A 157 -43.89 18.88 2.71
CA GLY A 157 -43.59 17.82 3.67
C GLY A 157 -44.38 18.04 4.98
N GLN A 158 -44.31 19.24 5.57
CA GLN A 158 -45.05 19.57 6.75
C GLN A 158 -46.57 19.43 6.57
N ALA A 159 -47.12 19.95 5.48
CA ALA A 159 -48.52 19.83 5.15
C ALA A 159 -48.99 18.37 5.01
N THR A 160 -48.24 17.57 4.25
CA THR A 160 -48.54 16.14 4.02
C THR A 160 -48.56 15.35 5.34
N PHE A 161 -47.56 15.56 6.21
CA PHE A 161 -47.49 14.87 7.49
C PHE A 161 -48.43 15.43 8.60
N GLY A 162 -49.12 16.55 8.30
CA GLY A 162 -50.22 17.07 9.12
C GLY A 162 -51.56 16.47 8.78
N LEU A 163 -51.71 15.78 7.63
CA LEU A 163 -52.99 15.16 7.22
C LEU A 163 -53.21 13.84 7.98
N ALA A 164 -54.44 13.54 8.39
CA ALA A 164 -54.73 12.41 9.26
C ALA A 164 -54.80 11.07 8.51
N LYS A 165 -55.40 11.04 7.32
CA LYS A 165 -55.65 9.78 6.59
C LYS A 165 -55.59 10.00 5.06
N PRO A 166 -55.34 8.93 4.31
CA PRO A 166 -55.45 8.97 2.85
C PRO A 166 -56.83 9.55 2.39
N GLY A 167 -56.75 10.41 1.40
CA GLY A 167 -57.92 11.18 0.93
C GLY A 167 -58.04 12.59 1.47
N ASP A 168 -57.42 12.87 2.61
CA ASP A 168 -57.44 14.23 3.21
C ASP A 168 -56.68 15.23 2.34
N ILE A 169 -57.22 16.45 2.27
CA ILE A 169 -56.68 17.56 1.47
C ILE A 169 -56.26 18.66 2.47
N SER A 170 -55.08 19.23 2.25
CA SER A 170 -54.54 20.30 3.11
C SER A 170 -55.31 21.61 3.00
N ALA A 171 -55.09 22.51 3.92
CA ALA A 171 -55.30 23.94 3.68
C ALA A 171 -54.35 24.41 2.54
N LEU A 172 -54.50 25.64 2.08
CA LEU A 172 -53.56 26.23 1.17
C LEU A 172 -52.18 26.32 1.78
N VAL A 173 -51.16 25.78 1.07
CA VAL A 173 -49.76 25.75 1.53
C VAL A 173 -48.94 26.72 0.69
N GLU A 174 -48.22 27.61 1.36
CA GLU A 174 -47.35 28.56 0.70
C GLU A 174 -45.88 28.02 0.74
N SER A 175 -45.19 28.11 -0.40
CA SER A 175 -43.77 27.81 -0.55
C SER A 175 -43.05 28.91 -1.31
N ASP A 176 -41.76 28.76 -1.51
CA ASP A 176 -40.96 29.66 -2.35
C ASP A 176 -41.37 29.60 -3.85
N PHE A 177 -42.08 28.55 -4.26
CA PHE A 177 -42.55 28.35 -5.65
C PHE A 177 -43.95 28.89 -5.91
N GLY A 178 -44.75 29.08 -4.88
CA GLY A 178 -46.11 29.53 -4.97
C GLY A 178 -47.06 28.89 -3.96
N TYR A 179 -48.30 28.65 -4.38
CA TYR A 179 -49.37 28.09 -3.55
C TYR A 179 -49.66 26.65 -3.96
N HIS A 180 -49.66 25.75 -2.97
CA HIS A 180 -49.91 24.34 -3.18
C HIS A 180 -51.22 23.91 -2.46
N ILE A 181 -51.87 22.94 -3.08
CA ILE A 181 -52.93 22.14 -2.45
C ILE A 181 -52.40 20.71 -2.42
N VAL A 182 -52.33 20.08 -1.27
CA VAL A 182 -51.76 18.75 -1.11
C VAL A 182 -52.85 17.75 -0.72
N ARG A 183 -52.84 16.58 -1.35
CA ARG A 183 -53.72 15.46 -0.96
C ARG A 183 -52.87 14.29 -0.54
N LEU A 184 -53.11 13.74 0.64
CA LEU A 184 -52.46 12.50 1.11
C LEU A 184 -53.08 11.32 0.36
N THR A 185 -52.28 10.51 -0.30
CA THR A 185 -52.72 9.35 -1.08
C THR A 185 -52.45 8.03 -0.39
N GLU A 186 -51.32 7.91 0.29
CA GLU A 186 -50.94 6.68 0.98
C GLU A 186 -50.01 6.96 2.17
N VAL A 187 -50.08 6.13 3.22
CA VAL A 187 -49.21 6.17 4.39
C VAL A 187 -48.54 4.80 4.55
N LYS A 188 -47.22 4.80 4.60
CA LYS A 188 -46.42 3.67 5.06
C LYS A 188 -45.95 3.99 6.46
N PRO A 189 -46.53 3.41 7.50
CA PRO A 189 -46.17 3.74 8.86
C PRO A 189 -44.73 3.35 9.16
N SER A 190 -44.14 4.02 10.12
CA SER A 190 -42.84 3.61 10.67
C SER A 190 -42.96 2.18 11.21
N ALA A 191 -41.95 1.39 10.93
CA ALA A 191 -41.89 0.02 11.37
C ALA A 191 -40.54 -0.28 12.02
N VAL A 192 -40.53 -0.55 13.32
CA VAL A 192 -39.36 -1.03 14.04
C VAL A 192 -39.37 -2.55 13.96
N PRO A 193 -38.31 -3.19 13.41
CA PRO A 193 -38.23 -4.65 13.41
C PRO A 193 -38.22 -5.19 14.84
N ALA A 194 -38.84 -6.34 15.04
CA ALA A 194 -38.89 -6.98 16.35
C ALA A 194 -37.47 -7.18 16.94
N PHE A 195 -37.34 -7.03 18.24
CA PHE A 195 -36.10 -7.16 18.98
C PHE A 195 -35.28 -8.41 18.59
N ASP A 196 -35.94 -9.58 18.50
CA ASP A 196 -35.28 -10.84 18.19
C ASP A 196 -34.61 -10.85 16.81
N LYS A 197 -35.16 -10.08 15.84
CA LYS A 197 -34.56 -9.97 14.51
C LYS A 197 -33.33 -9.08 14.51
N LEU A 198 -33.29 -8.08 15.37
CA LEU A 198 -32.18 -7.11 15.47
C LEU A 198 -31.14 -7.54 16.50
N ARG A 199 -31.45 -8.48 17.36
CA ARG A 199 -30.62 -8.90 18.50
C ARG A 199 -29.14 -9.11 18.15
N PRO A 200 -28.76 -9.88 17.11
CA PRO A 200 -27.33 -10.09 16.80
C PRO A 200 -26.63 -8.79 16.41
N GLN A 201 -27.31 -7.93 15.66
CA GLN A 201 -26.77 -6.62 15.25
C GLN A 201 -26.61 -5.69 16.45
N LEU A 202 -27.62 -5.62 17.33
CA LEU A 202 -27.59 -4.79 18.54
C LEU A 202 -26.51 -5.24 19.50
N GLU A 203 -26.35 -6.56 19.66
CA GLU A 203 -25.31 -7.14 20.49
C GLU A 203 -23.92 -6.76 20.02
N ASP A 204 -23.66 -6.85 18.70
CA ASP A 204 -22.36 -6.45 18.17
C ASP A 204 -22.11 -4.95 18.30
N GLN A 205 -23.13 -4.11 18.05
CA GLN A 205 -23.03 -2.65 18.19
C GLN A 205 -22.77 -2.24 19.65
N LEU A 206 -23.55 -2.79 20.58
CA LEU A 206 -23.42 -2.46 22.00
C LEU A 206 -22.10 -2.96 22.56
N ARG A 207 -21.69 -4.19 22.17
CA ARG A 207 -20.38 -4.76 22.52
C ARG A 207 -19.23 -3.87 22.00
N ALA A 208 -19.30 -3.41 20.75
CA ALA A 208 -18.30 -2.51 20.19
C ALA A 208 -18.25 -1.18 20.95
N GLN A 209 -19.39 -0.59 21.29
CA GLN A 209 -19.48 0.66 22.05
C GLN A 209 -18.90 0.51 23.46
N GLN A 210 -19.27 -0.55 24.18
CA GLN A 210 -18.76 -0.84 25.53
C GLN A 210 -17.26 -1.14 25.48
N ALA A 211 -16.79 -1.91 24.48
CA ALA A 211 -15.38 -2.20 24.30
C ALA A 211 -14.55 -0.94 24.04
N GLN A 212 -15.05 -0.03 23.21
CA GLN A 212 -14.36 1.24 22.93
C GLN A 212 -14.20 2.09 24.19
N LYS A 213 -15.25 2.18 25.03
CA LYS A 213 -15.18 2.89 26.30
C LYS A 213 -14.18 2.23 27.24
N GLN A 214 -14.29 0.91 27.42
CA GLN A 214 -13.40 0.15 28.30
C GLN A 214 -11.95 0.21 27.82
N PHE A 215 -11.72 0.14 26.51
CA PHE A 215 -10.38 0.29 25.94
C PHE A 215 -9.76 1.65 26.28
N GLY A 216 -10.54 2.75 26.21
CA GLY A 216 -10.05 4.08 26.58
C GLY A 216 -9.60 4.14 28.04
N GLU A 217 -10.41 3.61 28.97
CA GLU A 217 -10.07 3.53 30.40
C GLU A 217 -8.85 2.64 30.65
N MET A 218 -8.79 1.50 29.99
CA MET A 218 -7.64 0.59 30.08
C MET A 218 -6.36 1.19 29.47
N ALA A 219 -6.45 1.94 28.38
CA ALA A 219 -5.31 2.60 27.74
C ALA A 219 -4.67 3.67 28.63
N GLU A 220 -5.50 4.43 29.34
CA GLU A 220 -5.02 5.37 30.35
C GLU A 220 -4.32 4.65 31.51
N ALA A 221 -4.98 3.63 32.07
CA ALA A 221 -4.41 2.82 33.14
C ALA A 221 -3.13 2.08 32.73
N PHE A 222 -3.06 1.61 31.47
CA PHE A 222 -1.86 0.99 30.87
C PHE A 222 -0.72 1.99 30.81
N THR A 223 -0.96 3.17 30.25
CA THR A 223 0.06 4.21 30.06
C THR A 223 0.64 4.67 31.39
N ASN A 224 -0.21 4.95 32.36
CA ASN A 224 0.22 5.37 33.69
C ASN A 224 0.93 4.22 34.41
N GLY A 225 0.40 3.01 34.33
CA GLY A 225 0.95 1.86 35.05
C GLY A 225 2.34 1.44 34.54
N VAL A 226 2.60 1.42 33.24
CA VAL A 226 3.94 1.07 32.72
C VAL A 226 4.99 2.14 33.03
N TYR A 227 4.58 3.38 33.20
CA TYR A 227 5.44 4.47 33.60
C TYR A 227 5.77 4.43 35.10
N GLU A 228 4.75 4.28 35.96
CA GLU A 228 4.89 4.24 37.41
C GLU A 228 5.63 2.98 37.88
N GLN A 229 5.35 1.83 37.25
CA GLN A 229 5.96 0.53 37.58
C GLN A 229 7.07 0.20 36.57
N SER A 230 8.03 1.11 36.44
CA SER A 230 8.99 1.11 35.33
C SER A 230 9.95 -0.11 35.28
N ASP A 231 10.01 -0.92 36.31
CA ASP A 231 10.91 -2.09 36.45
C ASP A 231 10.19 -3.43 36.24
N SER A 232 8.88 -3.45 36.06
CA SER A 232 8.08 -4.66 35.83
C SER A 232 6.83 -4.40 35.02
N LEU A 233 6.48 -5.31 34.12
CA LEU A 233 5.22 -5.30 33.38
C LEU A 233 4.10 -6.05 34.13
N LYS A 234 4.48 -6.94 35.07
CA LYS A 234 3.54 -7.83 35.73
C LYS A 234 2.42 -7.11 36.49
N PRO A 235 2.66 -6.05 37.29
CA PRO A 235 1.57 -5.38 38.00
C PRO A 235 0.51 -4.79 37.07
N VAL A 236 0.94 -4.24 35.92
CA VAL A 236 0.01 -3.70 34.91
C VAL A 236 -0.73 -4.83 34.19
N ALA A 237 -0.01 -5.89 33.84
CA ALA A 237 -0.61 -7.08 33.22
C ALA A 237 -1.68 -7.71 34.13
N ASP A 238 -1.40 -7.90 35.39
CA ASP A 238 -2.34 -8.48 36.38
C ASP A 238 -3.57 -7.56 36.56
N LYS A 239 -3.36 -6.24 36.70
CA LYS A 239 -4.44 -5.27 36.86
C LYS A 239 -5.38 -5.22 35.65
N LEU A 240 -4.83 -5.26 34.45
CA LEU A 240 -5.58 -5.14 33.20
C LEU A 240 -5.91 -6.50 32.57
N LYS A 241 -5.57 -7.61 33.23
CA LYS A 241 -5.77 -8.99 32.76
C LYS A 241 -5.10 -9.23 31.40
N LEU A 242 -3.92 -8.67 31.19
CA LEU A 242 -3.12 -8.84 29.99
C LEU A 242 -2.11 -9.98 30.19
N VAL A 243 -1.71 -10.59 29.09
CA VAL A 243 -0.68 -11.64 29.11
C VAL A 243 0.68 -11.03 28.87
N VAL A 244 1.64 -11.31 29.75
CA VAL A 244 3.05 -11.00 29.51
C VAL A 244 3.58 -12.00 28.49
N GLN A 245 4.02 -11.51 27.34
CA GLN A 245 4.63 -12.30 26.28
C GLN A 245 6.14 -12.19 26.37
N SER A 246 6.86 -13.23 25.93
CA SER A 246 8.32 -13.25 25.87
C SER A 246 8.76 -13.53 24.44
N ALA A 247 9.87 -12.91 24.03
CA ALA A 247 10.52 -13.18 22.76
C ALA A 247 12.05 -13.15 22.90
N ASP A 248 12.70 -14.11 22.25
CA ASP A 248 14.14 -14.23 22.23
C ASP A 248 14.73 -13.70 20.91
N LYS A 249 15.99 -13.29 20.94
CA LYS A 249 16.75 -12.84 19.77
C LYS A 249 16.05 -11.70 18.98
N VAL A 250 15.30 -10.86 19.69
CA VAL A 250 14.72 -9.65 19.11
C VAL A 250 15.85 -8.71 18.69
N THR A 251 15.72 -8.11 17.51
CA THR A 251 16.69 -7.16 16.94
C THR A 251 16.05 -5.80 16.75
N ARG A 252 16.85 -4.76 16.44
CA ARG A 252 16.32 -3.39 16.16
C ARG A 252 15.42 -3.32 14.94
N LEU A 253 15.54 -4.27 14.03
CA LEU A 253 14.68 -4.35 12.84
C LEU A 253 13.73 -5.53 12.99
N PRO A 254 12.50 -5.43 12.46
CA PRO A 254 11.57 -6.55 12.45
C PRO A 254 12.15 -7.76 11.73
N ALA A 255 12.00 -8.93 12.33
CA ALA A 255 12.33 -10.18 11.64
C ALA A 255 11.42 -10.40 10.43
N ALA A 256 11.90 -11.15 9.44
CA ALA A 256 11.08 -11.53 8.29
C ALA A 256 9.81 -12.28 8.76
N GLY A 257 8.63 -11.80 8.37
CA GLY A 257 7.35 -12.37 8.77
C GLY A 257 6.91 -12.03 10.20
N ALA A 258 7.58 -11.10 10.90
CA ALA A 258 7.14 -10.62 12.22
C ALA A 258 5.72 -10.03 12.15
N THR A 259 4.94 -10.25 13.20
CA THR A 259 3.56 -9.75 13.34
C THR A 259 3.38 -9.07 14.70
N GLY A 260 2.32 -8.30 14.86
CA GLY A 260 1.98 -7.62 16.12
C GLY A 260 3.02 -6.60 16.55
N ALA A 261 3.24 -6.48 17.85
CA ALA A 261 4.12 -5.46 18.44
C ALA A 261 5.57 -5.57 17.94
N LEU A 262 6.09 -6.79 17.73
CA LEU A 262 7.45 -7.01 17.24
C LEU A 262 7.64 -6.70 15.74
N ALA A 263 6.57 -6.44 15.00
CA ALA A 263 6.62 -5.92 13.64
C ALA A 263 6.74 -4.38 13.59
N SER A 264 6.55 -3.70 14.71
CA SER A 264 6.59 -2.24 14.79
C SER A 264 8.02 -1.71 14.96
N PRO A 265 8.58 -1.01 13.97
CA PRO A 265 9.91 -0.41 14.10
C PRO A 265 10.02 0.58 15.27
N LYS A 266 8.91 1.30 15.56
CA LYS A 266 8.83 2.25 16.67
C LYS A 266 8.95 1.54 18.01
N PHE A 267 8.28 0.41 18.17
CA PHE A 267 8.35 -0.39 19.38
C PHE A 267 9.74 -1.01 19.57
N LEU A 268 10.31 -1.58 18.51
CA LEU A 268 11.67 -2.14 18.56
C LEU A 268 12.71 -1.04 18.88
N SER A 269 12.58 0.14 18.28
CA SER A 269 13.47 1.26 18.61
C SER A 269 13.41 1.65 20.09
N ALA A 270 12.22 1.62 20.69
CA ALA A 270 12.06 1.92 22.11
C ALA A 270 12.66 0.82 23.02
N LEU A 271 12.51 -0.46 22.64
CA LEU A 271 13.13 -1.58 23.37
C LEU A 271 14.66 -1.48 23.40
N PHE A 272 15.28 -0.97 22.33
CA PHE A 272 16.72 -0.78 22.26
C PHE A 272 17.19 0.63 22.65
N SER A 273 16.34 1.41 23.34
CA SER A 273 16.76 2.67 23.94
C SER A 273 17.69 2.45 25.14
N ALA A 274 18.49 3.45 25.47
CA ALA A 274 19.39 3.39 26.64
C ALA A 274 18.62 3.11 27.95
N ASP A 275 17.42 3.67 28.11
CA ASP A 275 16.61 3.42 29.31
C ASP A 275 16.12 1.97 29.39
N ALA A 276 15.74 1.38 28.27
CA ALA A 276 15.30 -0.02 28.24
C ALA A 276 16.47 -1.01 28.36
N VAL A 277 17.60 -0.74 27.68
CA VAL A 277 18.77 -1.64 27.65
C VAL A 277 19.60 -1.53 28.92
N ASP A 278 19.97 -0.31 29.31
CA ASP A 278 20.93 -0.11 30.40
C ASP A 278 20.25 -0.08 31.77
N LYS A 279 19.10 0.63 31.86
CA LYS A 279 18.37 0.78 33.12
C LYS A 279 17.30 -0.28 33.35
N LYS A 280 17.09 -1.18 32.37
CA LYS A 280 16.08 -2.25 32.41
C LYS A 280 14.66 -1.75 32.69
N ARG A 281 14.33 -0.55 32.20
CA ARG A 281 13.00 0.05 32.37
C ARG A 281 12.05 -0.42 31.28
N ASN A 282 10.77 -0.42 31.61
CA ASN A 282 9.72 -0.58 30.64
C ASN A 282 9.77 0.56 29.61
N THR A 283 9.45 0.27 28.34
CA THR A 283 9.18 1.32 27.37
C THR A 283 7.91 2.07 27.78
N ALA A 284 7.76 3.30 27.31
CA ALA A 284 6.47 3.95 27.33
C ALA A 284 5.41 3.12 26.57
N ALA A 285 4.14 3.42 26.77
CA ALA A 285 3.06 2.90 25.95
C ALA A 285 3.23 3.38 24.49
N ILE A 286 3.31 2.46 23.55
CA ILE A 286 3.59 2.75 22.15
C ILE A 286 2.48 2.15 21.30
N GLU A 287 1.91 2.96 20.42
CA GLU A 287 0.98 2.49 19.39
C GLU A 287 1.72 1.60 18.38
N VAL A 288 1.27 0.36 18.26
CA VAL A 288 1.86 -0.68 17.41
C VAL A 288 0.94 -1.10 16.26
N GLY A 289 -0.28 -0.62 16.27
CA GLY A 289 -1.31 -0.83 15.26
C GLY A 289 -2.58 -0.06 15.60
N PRO A 290 -3.59 -0.05 14.72
CA PRO A 290 -4.87 0.59 14.99
C PRO A 290 -5.51 0.03 16.27
N ASN A 291 -5.75 0.89 17.24
CA ASN A 291 -6.30 0.51 18.56
C ASN A 291 -5.47 -0.59 19.29
N GLN A 292 -4.17 -0.57 19.09
CA GLN A 292 -3.23 -1.47 19.78
C GLN A 292 -2.10 -0.66 20.37
N ILE A 293 -1.87 -0.82 21.67
CA ILE A 293 -0.73 -0.24 22.38
C ILE A 293 0.08 -1.33 23.07
N ALA A 294 1.39 -1.16 23.07
CA ALA A 294 2.31 -2.11 23.68
C ALA A 294 3.31 -1.38 24.59
N SER A 295 3.78 -2.08 25.60
CA SER A 295 4.96 -1.74 26.37
C SER A 295 5.81 -2.98 26.56
N GLY A 296 7.10 -2.82 26.55
CA GLY A 296 8.04 -3.92 26.68
C GLY A 296 9.25 -3.56 27.52
N ARG A 297 9.99 -4.58 27.92
CA ARG A 297 11.24 -4.44 28.66
C ARG A 297 12.29 -5.44 28.16
N VAL A 298 13.55 -5.07 28.27
CA VAL A 298 14.68 -5.93 27.97
C VAL A 298 15.04 -6.75 29.21
N VAL A 299 14.95 -8.08 29.08
CA VAL A 299 15.38 -9.01 30.13
C VAL A 299 16.90 -9.20 30.04
N THR A 300 17.40 -9.63 28.89
CA THR A 300 18.84 -9.76 28.61
C THR A 300 19.14 -9.03 27.30
N HIS A 301 20.31 -8.43 27.25
CA HIS A 301 20.84 -7.73 26.08
C HIS A 301 22.17 -8.34 25.67
N SER A 302 22.29 -8.63 24.38
CA SER A 302 23.54 -9.08 23.76
C SER A 302 23.96 -8.03 22.74
N PRO A 303 25.00 -7.24 22.99
CA PRO A 303 25.52 -6.29 22.02
C PRO A 303 26.02 -7.00 20.76
N ALA A 304 26.13 -6.30 19.66
CA ALA A 304 26.76 -6.83 18.46
C ALA A 304 28.22 -7.27 18.81
N HIS A 305 28.58 -8.48 18.43
CA HIS A 305 29.89 -9.04 18.72
C HIS A 305 30.35 -9.98 17.61
N ALA A 306 31.65 -10.18 17.49
CA ALA A 306 32.18 -11.19 16.58
C ALA A 306 31.84 -12.58 17.12
N ARG A 307 31.22 -13.41 16.26
CA ARG A 307 30.94 -14.82 16.60
C ARG A 307 32.25 -15.57 16.81
N PRO A 308 32.39 -16.36 17.87
CA PRO A 308 33.63 -17.11 18.13
C PRO A 308 34.04 -17.94 16.90
N PHE A 309 35.36 -18.00 16.65
CA PHE A 309 35.91 -18.77 15.53
C PHE A 309 35.41 -20.22 15.50
N ALA A 310 35.28 -20.86 16.64
CA ALA A 310 34.79 -22.24 16.75
C ALA A 310 33.38 -22.41 16.18
N GLU A 311 32.50 -21.40 16.33
CA GLU A 311 31.12 -21.44 15.80
C GLU A 311 31.06 -21.23 14.29
N VAL A 312 31.97 -20.41 13.76
CA VAL A 312 31.97 -20.01 12.34
C VAL A 312 33.03 -20.75 11.51
N LYS A 313 33.77 -21.69 12.10
CA LYS A 313 34.91 -22.37 11.45
C LYS A 313 34.55 -22.96 10.07
N SER A 314 33.36 -23.53 9.93
CA SER A 314 32.90 -24.08 8.64
C SER A 314 32.64 -22.99 7.59
N GLU A 315 32.06 -21.87 8.00
CA GLU A 315 31.80 -20.71 7.16
C GLU A 315 33.10 -20.05 6.72
N VAL A 316 34.03 -19.88 7.68
CA VAL A 316 35.40 -19.36 7.45
C VAL A 316 36.13 -20.25 6.45
N ARG A 317 36.10 -21.58 6.65
CA ARG A 317 36.72 -22.55 5.72
C ARG A 317 36.17 -22.44 4.30
N ALA A 318 34.87 -22.38 4.17
CA ALA A 318 34.24 -22.25 2.86
C ALA A 318 34.65 -20.95 2.13
N ALA A 319 34.64 -19.82 2.87
CA ALA A 319 35.08 -18.53 2.33
C ALA A 319 36.58 -18.53 1.96
N TYR A 320 37.43 -19.05 2.83
CA TYR A 320 38.87 -19.15 2.60
C TYR A 320 39.18 -19.99 1.35
N VAL A 321 38.57 -21.18 1.24
CA VAL A 321 38.77 -22.09 0.09
C VAL A 321 38.31 -21.45 -1.19
N ALA A 322 37.14 -20.72 -1.19
CA ALA A 322 36.64 -20.02 -2.34
C ALA A 322 37.59 -18.88 -2.77
N GLU A 323 38.03 -18.04 -1.84
CA GLU A 323 38.92 -16.92 -2.14
C GLU A 323 40.29 -17.39 -2.62
N ARG A 324 40.89 -18.41 -1.93
CA ARG A 324 42.17 -18.96 -2.32
C ARG A 324 42.11 -19.74 -3.62
N GLY A 325 41.00 -20.46 -3.88
CA GLY A 325 40.74 -21.12 -5.14
C GLY A 325 40.65 -20.13 -6.31
N ALA A 326 39.96 -19.01 -6.12
CA ALA A 326 39.88 -17.94 -7.12
C ALA A 326 41.24 -17.30 -7.39
N ALA A 327 42.06 -17.11 -6.33
CA ALA A 327 43.44 -16.60 -6.48
C ALA A 327 44.31 -17.55 -7.29
N LEU A 328 44.28 -18.84 -6.99
CA LEU A 328 45.04 -19.87 -7.73
C LEU A 328 44.58 -19.97 -9.19
N ALA A 329 43.28 -19.90 -9.44
CA ALA A 329 42.73 -19.87 -10.79
C ALA A 329 43.21 -18.65 -11.60
N ARG A 330 43.32 -17.49 -10.93
CA ARG A 330 43.86 -16.27 -11.53
C ARG A 330 45.34 -16.37 -11.80
N GLU A 331 46.12 -16.87 -10.83
CA GLU A 331 47.57 -17.08 -10.98
C GLU A 331 47.89 -18.00 -12.17
N ASP A 332 47.21 -19.15 -12.29
CA ASP A 332 47.43 -20.10 -13.40
C ASP A 332 46.93 -19.50 -14.72
N GLY A 333 45.75 -18.87 -14.73
CA GLY A 333 45.19 -18.21 -15.90
C GLY A 333 46.10 -17.11 -16.46
N GLN A 334 46.67 -16.28 -15.58
CA GLN A 334 47.64 -15.24 -16.00
C GLN A 334 48.95 -15.84 -16.50
N ALA A 335 49.44 -16.88 -15.86
CA ALA A 335 50.64 -17.60 -16.32
C ALA A 335 50.43 -18.22 -17.71
N ARG A 336 49.25 -18.84 -17.95
CA ARG A 336 48.87 -19.38 -19.28
C ARG A 336 48.71 -18.29 -20.30
N LEU A 337 48.02 -17.18 -19.96
CA LEU A 337 47.90 -16.05 -20.87
C LEU A 337 49.27 -15.54 -21.35
N LYS A 338 50.19 -15.35 -20.38
CA LYS A 338 51.58 -14.92 -20.69
C LYS A 338 52.28 -15.91 -21.62
N ALA A 339 52.29 -17.19 -21.26
CA ALA A 339 52.94 -18.23 -22.02
C ALA A 339 52.38 -18.36 -23.45
N TRP A 340 51.07 -18.31 -23.61
CA TRP A 340 50.44 -18.43 -24.92
C TRP A 340 50.58 -17.16 -25.76
N THR A 341 50.69 -15.98 -25.14
CA THR A 341 50.98 -14.73 -25.86
C THR A 341 52.43 -14.74 -26.41
N GLU A 342 53.38 -15.23 -25.61
CA GLU A 342 54.79 -15.32 -26.02
C GLU A 342 55.02 -16.44 -27.08
N LYS A 343 54.35 -17.57 -26.92
CA LYS A 343 54.48 -18.75 -27.80
C LYS A 343 53.10 -19.33 -28.17
N PRO A 344 52.41 -18.77 -29.16
CA PRO A 344 51.04 -19.16 -29.53
C PRO A 344 50.86 -20.64 -29.85
N ASP A 345 51.90 -21.29 -30.41
CA ASP A 345 51.90 -22.70 -30.78
C ASP A 345 51.83 -23.66 -29.56
N THR A 346 52.15 -23.15 -28.37
CA THR A 346 52.03 -23.92 -27.12
C THR A 346 50.57 -24.04 -26.62
N ALA A 347 49.65 -23.29 -27.19
CA ALA A 347 48.22 -23.36 -26.87
C ALA A 347 47.59 -24.55 -27.63
N ALA A 348 47.93 -25.77 -27.22
CA ALA A 348 47.37 -27.01 -27.75
C ALA A 348 46.04 -27.38 -27.05
N ASN A 349 45.19 -28.17 -27.75
CA ASN A 349 43.95 -28.73 -27.20
C ASN A 349 42.94 -27.69 -26.65
N LEU A 350 42.86 -26.51 -27.30
CA LEU A 350 41.86 -25.52 -26.97
C LEU A 350 40.46 -26.03 -27.27
N PRO A 351 39.43 -25.60 -26.54
CA PRO A 351 38.04 -25.95 -26.81
C PRO A 351 37.57 -25.56 -28.20
N ALA A 352 36.43 -26.11 -28.60
CA ALA A 352 35.81 -25.76 -29.89
C ALA A 352 35.60 -24.23 -29.99
N ALA A 353 35.80 -23.71 -31.21
CA ALA A 353 35.61 -22.30 -31.46
C ALA A 353 34.13 -21.91 -31.35
N VAL A 354 33.88 -20.75 -30.78
CA VAL A 354 32.55 -20.11 -30.67
C VAL A 354 32.60 -18.73 -31.29
N VAL A 355 31.47 -18.24 -31.75
CA VAL A 355 31.37 -16.89 -32.32
C VAL A 355 30.75 -15.97 -31.30
N LEU A 356 31.50 -14.93 -30.89
CA LEU A 356 31.03 -13.90 -30.00
C LEU A 356 30.73 -12.61 -30.74
N ALA A 357 29.66 -11.95 -30.33
CA ALA A 357 29.30 -10.59 -30.69
C ALA A 357 28.60 -9.91 -29.52
N ARG A 358 28.39 -8.59 -29.58
CA ARG A 358 27.69 -7.87 -28.50
C ARG A 358 26.23 -8.30 -28.32
N ASP A 359 25.59 -8.73 -29.38
CA ASP A 359 24.22 -9.26 -29.42
C ASP A 359 24.14 -10.79 -29.33
N ALA A 360 25.29 -11.47 -29.35
CA ALA A 360 25.40 -12.93 -29.28
C ALA A 360 26.57 -13.32 -28.37
N THR A 361 26.37 -13.19 -27.07
CA THR A 361 27.42 -13.41 -26.05
C THR A 361 27.69 -14.88 -25.75
N GLN A 362 26.87 -15.80 -26.24
CA GLN A 362 26.93 -17.25 -25.96
C GLN A 362 27.00 -17.55 -24.43
N GLY A 363 26.33 -16.75 -23.61
CA GLY A 363 26.36 -16.88 -22.16
C GLY A 363 27.70 -16.49 -21.50
N GLN A 364 28.61 -15.85 -22.24
CA GLN A 364 29.88 -15.40 -21.70
C GLN A 364 29.71 -14.08 -20.93
N PRO A 365 30.49 -13.83 -19.84
CA PRO A 365 30.50 -12.57 -19.13
C PRO A 365 30.79 -11.38 -20.03
N ALA A 366 30.12 -10.26 -19.82
CA ALA A 366 30.27 -9.05 -20.62
C ALA A 366 31.72 -8.58 -20.71
N ALA A 367 32.48 -8.68 -19.62
CA ALA A 367 33.90 -8.32 -19.57
C ALA A 367 34.74 -9.15 -20.54
N LEU A 368 34.43 -10.45 -20.69
CA LEU A 368 35.14 -11.33 -21.62
C LEU A 368 34.77 -11.00 -23.08
N VAL A 369 33.50 -10.76 -23.37
CA VAL A 369 33.02 -10.34 -24.68
C VAL A 369 33.69 -9.03 -25.10
N GLU A 370 33.73 -8.06 -24.21
CA GLU A 370 34.40 -6.78 -24.49
C GLU A 370 35.91 -6.93 -24.72
N ALA A 371 36.59 -7.69 -23.90
CA ALA A 371 38.03 -7.93 -24.07
C ALA A 371 38.32 -8.59 -25.42
N VAL A 372 37.51 -9.58 -25.80
CA VAL A 372 37.60 -10.24 -27.11
C VAL A 372 37.37 -9.24 -28.24
N LEU A 373 36.33 -8.40 -28.17
CA LEU A 373 36.00 -7.43 -29.22
C LEU A 373 37.00 -6.27 -29.32
N ARG A 374 37.79 -6.02 -28.27
CA ARG A 374 38.86 -4.99 -28.25
C ARG A 374 40.20 -5.50 -28.75
N ALA A 375 40.39 -6.83 -28.93
CA ALA A 375 41.67 -7.36 -29.42
C ALA A 375 42.02 -6.80 -30.81
N ASP A 376 43.29 -6.53 -31.05
CA ASP A 376 43.79 -5.97 -32.32
C ASP A 376 43.53 -6.91 -33.48
N PRO A 377 42.69 -6.55 -34.46
CA PRO A 377 42.39 -7.42 -35.60
C PRO A 377 43.60 -7.64 -36.54
N GLY A 378 44.61 -6.78 -36.46
CA GLY A 378 45.83 -6.89 -37.25
C GLY A 378 46.89 -7.88 -36.68
N LYS A 379 46.63 -8.40 -35.45
CA LYS A 379 47.58 -9.27 -34.71
C LYS A 379 46.93 -10.59 -34.28
N LEU A 380 46.24 -11.24 -35.18
CA LEU A 380 45.59 -12.52 -34.93
C LEU A 380 46.53 -13.71 -35.28
N PRO A 381 46.46 -14.83 -34.53
CA PRO A 381 45.63 -15.03 -33.33
C PRO A 381 46.11 -14.23 -32.13
N ALA A 382 45.18 -13.59 -31.43
CA ALA A 382 45.45 -12.79 -30.21
C ALA A 382 44.90 -13.50 -28.95
N PHE A 383 45.62 -13.40 -27.84
CA PHE A 383 45.16 -13.90 -26.55
C PHE A 383 44.75 -12.74 -25.67
N VAL A 384 43.59 -12.86 -25.04
CA VAL A 384 43.07 -11.91 -24.07
C VAL A 384 42.71 -12.63 -22.79
N GLY A 385 43.04 -12.07 -21.65
CA GLY A 385 42.71 -12.63 -20.33
C GLY A 385 41.79 -11.71 -19.58
N VAL A 386 40.87 -12.28 -18.84
CA VAL A 386 39.90 -11.53 -18.01
C VAL A 386 39.75 -12.18 -16.66
N ASP A 387 39.90 -11.35 -15.61
CA ASP A 387 39.59 -11.72 -14.22
C ASP A 387 38.06 -11.73 -14.05
N LEU A 388 37.52 -12.87 -13.65
CA LEU A 388 36.10 -13.10 -13.42
C LEU A 388 35.75 -13.03 -11.92
N GLY A 389 36.65 -12.49 -11.09
CA GLY A 389 36.47 -12.35 -9.65
C GLY A 389 36.33 -13.70 -8.95
N ALA A 390 35.25 -13.89 -8.23
CA ALA A 390 34.96 -15.14 -7.52
C ALA A 390 34.79 -16.36 -8.45
N GLN A 391 34.56 -16.19 -9.75
CA GLN A 391 34.44 -17.28 -10.72
C GLN A 391 35.79 -17.78 -11.25
N GLY A 392 36.88 -17.04 -11.00
CA GLY A 392 38.21 -17.37 -11.44
C GLY A 392 38.71 -16.50 -12.60
N PHE A 393 39.32 -17.09 -13.64
CA PHE A 393 39.92 -16.36 -14.73
C PHE A 393 39.54 -17.01 -16.09
N ALA A 394 39.51 -16.23 -17.15
CA ALA A 394 39.29 -16.75 -18.49
C ALA A 394 40.37 -16.24 -19.46
N VAL A 395 40.84 -17.11 -20.35
CA VAL A 395 41.71 -16.75 -21.48
C VAL A 395 40.95 -17.07 -22.75
N ALA A 396 40.78 -16.09 -23.61
CA ALA A 396 40.25 -16.29 -24.94
C ALA A 396 41.33 -16.10 -26.02
N ARG A 397 41.46 -17.07 -26.92
CA ARG A 397 42.21 -16.93 -28.17
C ARG A 397 41.24 -16.42 -29.24
N VAL A 398 41.52 -15.28 -29.79
CA VAL A 398 40.77 -14.68 -30.89
C VAL A 398 41.41 -15.14 -32.19
N ASP A 399 40.71 -16.01 -32.93
CA ASP A 399 41.24 -16.63 -34.17
C ASP A 399 40.98 -15.77 -35.40
N LYS A 400 39.78 -15.19 -35.51
CA LYS A 400 39.35 -14.43 -36.70
C LYS A 400 38.35 -13.35 -36.38
N VAL A 401 38.37 -12.28 -37.19
CA VAL A 401 37.27 -11.35 -37.33
C VAL A 401 36.35 -11.85 -38.44
N LEU A 402 35.08 -12.01 -38.13
CA LEU A 402 34.10 -12.48 -39.10
C LEU A 402 33.34 -11.30 -39.72
N PRO A 403 32.91 -11.42 -40.99
CA PRO A 403 32.07 -10.41 -41.61
C PRO A 403 30.82 -10.13 -40.78
N ARG A 404 30.31 -8.89 -40.84
CA ARG A 404 29.05 -8.55 -40.25
C ARG A 404 27.94 -9.44 -40.77
N ARG A 405 27.03 -9.85 -39.92
CA ARG A 405 25.83 -10.57 -40.34
C ARG A 405 25.01 -9.63 -41.23
N GLN A 406 24.63 -10.09 -42.40
CA GLN A 406 23.63 -9.38 -43.20
C GLN A 406 22.28 -9.51 -42.47
N GLU A 407 21.79 -8.43 -41.92
CA GLU A 407 20.47 -8.38 -41.31
C GLU A 407 19.42 -8.23 -42.42
N SER A 408 18.22 -8.73 -42.21
CA SER A 408 17.12 -8.51 -43.14
C SER A 408 16.81 -7.01 -43.27
N VAL A 409 16.32 -6.58 -44.41
CA VAL A 409 15.96 -5.19 -44.68
C VAL A 409 14.94 -4.69 -43.66
N GLU A 410 14.03 -5.57 -43.23
CA GLU A 410 13.02 -5.25 -42.19
C GLU A 410 13.64 -4.97 -40.81
N LEU A 411 14.62 -5.78 -40.38
CA LEU A 411 15.34 -5.60 -39.13
C LEU A 411 16.15 -4.29 -39.11
N VAL A 412 16.80 -3.99 -40.26
CA VAL A 412 17.52 -2.72 -40.41
C VAL A 412 16.57 -1.53 -40.35
N ALA A 413 15.40 -1.61 -41.00
CA ALA A 413 14.38 -0.58 -40.98
C ALA A 413 13.81 -0.37 -39.58
N GLN A 414 13.51 -1.46 -38.86
CA GLN A 414 13.04 -1.39 -37.45
C GLN A 414 14.09 -0.80 -36.52
N GLY A 415 15.35 -1.19 -36.67
CA GLY A 415 16.48 -0.65 -35.91
C GLY A 415 16.65 0.85 -36.15
N ARG A 416 16.51 1.28 -37.40
CA ARG A 416 16.57 2.69 -37.80
C ARG A 416 15.43 3.48 -37.23
N ALA A 417 14.21 2.99 -37.35
CA ALA A 417 13.03 3.67 -36.77
C ALA A 417 13.15 3.83 -35.24
N ARG A 418 13.63 2.77 -34.54
CA ARG A 418 13.88 2.84 -33.10
C ARG A 418 14.98 3.83 -32.73
N TYR A 419 16.03 3.91 -33.53
CA TYR A 419 17.11 4.87 -33.34
C TYR A 419 16.60 6.31 -33.54
N GLU A 420 15.80 6.56 -34.57
CA GLU A 420 15.19 7.86 -34.86
C GLU A 420 14.28 8.29 -33.71
N GLN A 421 13.45 7.39 -33.17
CA GLN A 421 12.61 7.65 -31.98
C GLN A 421 13.40 8.02 -30.72
N LEU A 422 14.59 7.48 -30.54
CA LEU A 422 15.45 7.80 -29.39
C LEU A 422 16.28 9.05 -29.62
N TRP A 423 16.68 9.30 -30.86
CA TRP A 423 17.54 10.42 -31.22
C TRP A 423 16.80 11.75 -31.24
N GLU A 424 15.60 11.79 -31.78
CA GLU A 424 14.80 12.99 -31.92
C GLU A 424 14.56 13.70 -30.55
N PRO A 425 14.12 13.02 -29.49
CA PRO A 425 13.98 13.64 -28.16
C PRO A 425 15.33 14.06 -27.56
N ALA A 426 16.41 13.31 -27.82
CA ALA A 426 17.73 13.66 -27.30
C ALA A 426 18.31 14.91 -27.97
N GLU A 427 18.13 15.03 -29.29
CA GLU A 427 18.55 16.22 -30.07
C GLU A 427 17.73 17.45 -29.66
N MET A 428 16.41 17.32 -29.55
CA MET A 428 15.53 18.38 -29.05
C MET A 428 15.93 18.85 -27.64
N ARG A 429 16.25 17.91 -26.76
CA ARG A 429 16.71 18.22 -25.40
C ARG A 429 18.07 18.94 -25.42
N GLY A 430 19.01 18.45 -26.24
CA GLY A 430 20.30 19.09 -26.41
C GLY A 430 20.17 20.51 -26.97
N TYR A 431 19.33 20.73 -27.97
CA TYR A 431 19.04 22.05 -28.56
C TYR A 431 18.34 22.94 -27.54
N TYR A 432 17.38 22.42 -26.77
CA TYR A 432 16.73 23.18 -25.70
C TYR A 432 17.73 23.66 -24.63
N GLU A 433 18.61 22.82 -24.15
CA GLU A 433 19.63 23.20 -23.17
C GLU A 433 20.65 24.18 -23.73
N LEU A 434 21.01 24.07 -25.01
CA LEU A 434 21.85 25.05 -25.71
C LEU A 434 21.19 26.41 -25.75
N LEU A 435 19.91 26.49 -26.13
CA LEU A 435 19.15 27.75 -26.19
C LEU A 435 19.00 28.36 -24.79
N LYS A 436 18.67 27.51 -23.80
CA LYS A 436 18.55 27.94 -22.40
C LYS A 436 19.84 28.56 -21.88
N THR A 437 20.97 27.95 -22.18
CA THR A 437 22.30 28.48 -21.82
C THR A 437 22.62 29.78 -22.57
N ARG A 438 22.39 29.80 -23.88
CA ARG A 438 22.69 30.95 -24.74
C ARG A 438 21.87 32.18 -24.37
N TYR A 439 20.58 32.00 -24.06
CA TYR A 439 19.66 33.08 -23.75
C TYR A 439 19.47 33.28 -22.23
N LYS A 440 20.22 32.54 -21.39
CA LYS A 440 20.13 32.62 -19.92
C LYS A 440 18.69 32.43 -19.39
N ALA A 441 17.89 31.65 -20.09
CA ALA A 441 16.50 31.43 -19.74
C ALA A 441 16.39 30.56 -18.45
N ARG A 442 15.46 30.93 -17.57
CA ARG A 442 15.16 30.21 -16.33
C ARG A 442 13.69 29.86 -16.31
N ILE A 443 13.38 28.62 -15.94
CA ILE A 443 12.00 28.16 -15.68
C ILE A 443 11.63 28.68 -14.29
N LEU A 444 10.67 29.60 -14.23
CA LEU A 444 10.20 30.18 -12.96
C LEU A 444 9.12 29.27 -12.28
N THR A 445 8.41 28.49 -13.06
CA THR A 445 7.40 27.56 -12.55
C THR A 445 7.64 26.18 -13.15
N PRO A 446 7.86 25.11 -12.35
CA PRO A 446 7.98 23.77 -12.91
C PRO A 446 6.67 23.37 -13.60
N ALA A 447 6.77 22.67 -14.73
CA ALA A 447 5.60 22.11 -15.40
C ALA A 447 4.86 21.16 -14.43
N PRO A 448 3.51 21.16 -14.42
CA PRO A 448 2.76 20.20 -13.64
C PRO A 448 3.15 18.79 -14.08
N SER A 449 3.48 17.94 -13.09
CA SER A 449 3.75 16.52 -13.35
C SER A 449 2.48 15.87 -13.89
N LEU A 450 2.51 15.46 -15.15
CA LEU A 450 1.48 14.58 -15.71
C LEU A 450 1.63 13.22 -15.00
N THR A 451 0.88 13.02 -13.93
CA THR A 451 0.65 11.69 -13.37
C THR A 451 -0.07 10.88 -14.43
N ALA A 452 0.60 9.83 -14.93
CA ALA A 452 -0.03 8.85 -15.79
C ALA A 452 -1.23 8.23 -15.06
N PRO A 453 -2.38 8.01 -15.73
CA PRO A 453 -3.49 7.30 -15.11
C PRO A 453 -3.03 5.87 -14.80
N ALA A 454 -3.27 5.44 -13.57
CA ALA A 454 -3.08 4.05 -13.15
C ALA A 454 -3.98 3.15 -14.01
N GLN A 455 -3.38 2.13 -14.63
CA GLN A 455 -4.07 0.98 -15.21
C GLN A 455 -4.29 -0.07 -14.13
#